data_ec995f926350b99ee381633b3cabe44b
#
_entry.id   ec995f926350b99ee381633b3cabe44b
#
_cell.length_a   1.000
_cell.length_b   1.000
_cell.length_c   1.000
_cell.angle_alpha   90.00
_cell.angle_beta   90.00
_cell.angle_gamma   90.00
#
_symmetry.space_group_name_H-M   'P 1'
#
loop_
_entity.id
_entity.type
_entity.pdbx_description
1 polymer ?
#
loop_
_entity_poly.entity_id
_entity_poly.type
_entity_poly.pdbx_seq_one_letter_code
_entity_poly.pdbx_strand_id
1 'polypeptide(L)'
;LQPEKYPETVAKVIQKGSTPVGMHIPIMVNEILDFLQIQPGQTGLDATLGYGGHTGRMLERLESKGHIYALDVDSIEMEKTRKRLENKGYGPEILTIRKLNFANIDQIVRESGPLDFVLADLGVSSMQIDNPSRGFSFKKEGPLDLRLDPLKGEPASERLKGLTREELTGMLIENSDEPY
;
A
#
# COMPACT_ATOMS: atom_id res chain seq x y z
N LEU A 1 -20.67 -6.74 -7.24
CA LEU A 1 -21.34 -6.87 -5.95
C LEU A 1 -21.41 -5.47 -5.31
N GLN A 2 -22.54 -5.11 -4.74
CA GLN A 2 -22.79 -3.82 -4.09
C GLN A 2 -22.88 -4.10 -2.59
N PRO A 3 -21.78 -3.94 -1.82
CA PRO A 3 -21.72 -4.27 -0.40
C PRO A 3 -22.77 -3.56 0.43
N GLU A 4 -23.13 -2.35 0.05
CA GLU A 4 -24.16 -1.52 0.71
C GLU A 4 -25.56 -2.15 0.74
N LYS A 5 -25.83 -3.11 -0.16
CA LYS A 5 -27.10 -3.85 -0.20
C LYS A 5 -27.19 -5.02 0.78
N TYR A 6 -26.07 -5.42 1.39
CA TYR A 6 -25.98 -6.60 2.24
C TYR A 6 -25.19 -6.35 3.53
N PRO A 7 -25.57 -5.36 4.36
CA PRO A 7 -24.77 -4.92 5.51
C PRO A 7 -24.53 -6.03 6.54
N GLU A 8 -25.53 -6.90 6.79
CA GLU A 8 -25.36 -8.01 7.75
C GLU A 8 -24.38 -9.08 7.26
N THR A 9 -24.36 -9.36 5.95
CA THR A 9 -23.41 -10.30 5.36
C THR A 9 -22.00 -9.73 5.40
N VAL A 10 -21.87 -8.42 5.11
CA VAL A 10 -20.61 -7.68 5.21
C VAL A 10 -20.09 -7.74 6.65
N ALA A 11 -20.90 -7.46 7.65
CA ALA A 11 -20.53 -7.51 9.06
C ALA A 11 -20.03 -8.91 9.48
N LYS A 12 -20.73 -9.99 9.06
CA LYS A 12 -20.31 -11.37 9.34
C LYS A 12 -18.99 -11.75 8.70
N VAL A 13 -18.72 -11.26 7.49
CA VAL A 13 -17.45 -11.52 6.77
C VAL A 13 -16.31 -10.81 7.47
N ILE A 14 -16.51 -9.55 7.88
CA ILE A 14 -15.54 -8.76 8.64
C ILE A 14 -15.25 -9.42 10.00
N GLN A 15 -16.28 -9.85 10.71
CA GLN A 15 -16.14 -10.52 12.01
C GLN A 15 -15.31 -11.81 11.93
N LYS A 16 -15.32 -12.48 10.76
CA LYS A 16 -14.47 -13.66 10.49
C LYS A 16 -13.05 -13.30 10.05
N GLY A 17 -12.64 -12.03 10.11
CA GLY A 17 -11.32 -11.58 9.66
C GLY A 17 -11.12 -11.60 8.14
N SER A 18 -12.21 -11.63 7.37
CA SER A 18 -12.16 -11.63 5.91
C SER A 18 -12.65 -10.30 5.33
N THR A 19 -12.12 -9.92 4.17
CA THR A 19 -12.57 -8.71 3.46
C THR A 19 -13.73 -9.07 2.52
N PRO A 20 -14.88 -8.42 2.63
CA PRO A 20 -15.98 -8.64 1.69
C PRO A 20 -15.59 -8.28 0.26
N VAL A 21 -16.13 -9.01 -0.71
CA VAL A 21 -15.88 -8.76 -2.14
C VAL A 21 -16.28 -7.33 -2.50
N GLY A 22 -15.33 -6.59 -3.09
CA GLY A 22 -15.53 -5.18 -3.47
C GLY A 22 -15.24 -4.16 -2.35
N MET A 23 -14.81 -4.62 -1.17
CA MET A 23 -14.31 -3.74 -0.09
C MET A 23 -12.83 -4.00 0.13
N HIS A 24 -12.10 -2.98 0.48
CA HIS A 24 -10.72 -3.08 0.96
C HIS A 24 -10.67 -2.59 2.40
N ILE A 25 -10.56 -3.52 3.34
CA ILE A 25 -10.40 -3.20 4.76
C ILE A 25 -8.92 -3.38 5.07
N PRO A 26 -8.23 -2.31 5.48
CA PRO A 26 -6.83 -2.42 5.84
C PRO A 26 -6.65 -3.31 7.08
N ILE A 27 -5.54 -4.04 7.10
CA ILE A 27 -5.21 -4.95 8.20
C ILE A 27 -4.91 -4.16 9.48
N MET A 28 -5.28 -4.72 10.65
CA MET A 28 -4.89 -4.23 11.97
C MET A 28 -5.16 -2.72 12.21
N VAL A 29 -6.22 -2.18 11.62
CA VAL A 29 -6.51 -0.74 11.68
C VAL A 29 -6.61 -0.22 13.11
N ASN A 30 -7.33 -0.94 13.96
CA ASN A 30 -7.55 -0.49 15.34
C ASN A 30 -6.24 -0.53 16.13
N GLU A 31 -5.49 -1.61 16.01
CA GLU A 31 -4.20 -1.81 16.67
C GLU A 31 -3.18 -0.75 16.25
N ILE A 32 -3.13 -0.42 14.95
CA ILE A 32 -2.27 0.64 14.41
C ILE A 32 -2.67 2.00 14.96
N LEU A 33 -3.96 2.34 14.94
CA LEU A 33 -4.43 3.63 15.46
C LEU A 33 -4.24 3.77 16.97
N ASP A 34 -4.43 2.68 17.71
CA ASP A 34 -4.21 2.63 19.16
C ASP A 34 -2.72 2.75 19.50
N PHE A 35 -1.84 2.17 18.67
CA PHE A 35 -0.39 2.31 18.84
C PHE A 35 0.11 3.72 18.51
N LEU A 36 -0.35 4.29 17.38
CA LEU A 36 0.11 5.59 16.91
C LEU A 36 -0.44 6.76 17.76
N GLN A 37 -1.58 6.57 18.45
CA GLN A 37 -2.21 7.58 19.31
C GLN A 37 -2.35 8.96 18.66
N ILE A 38 -2.73 8.99 17.40
CA ILE A 38 -2.80 10.19 16.57
C ILE A 38 -3.72 11.24 17.21
N GLN A 39 -3.22 12.47 17.30
CA GLN A 39 -3.92 13.63 17.84
C GLN A 39 -4.13 14.70 16.76
N PRO A 40 -5.23 15.47 16.83
CA PRO A 40 -5.44 16.63 15.96
C PRO A 40 -4.25 17.60 16.03
N GLY A 41 -3.81 18.11 14.88
CA GLY A 41 -2.68 19.03 14.75
C GLY A 41 -1.34 18.39 14.45
N GLN A 42 -1.25 17.07 14.51
CA GLN A 42 -0.02 16.32 14.20
C GLN A 42 0.24 16.22 12.69
N THR A 43 1.51 16.00 12.35
CA THR A 43 1.97 15.68 10.99
C THR A 43 2.47 14.25 10.92
N GLY A 44 1.90 13.46 10.02
CA GLY A 44 2.27 12.06 9.86
C GLY A 44 2.67 11.66 8.44
N LEU A 45 3.20 10.45 8.33
CA LEU A 45 3.57 9.83 7.07
C LEU A 45 2.96 8.44 6.94
N ASP A 46 2.32 8.18 5.81
CA ASP A 46 2.04 6.85 5.30
C ASP A 46 3.05 6.53 4.18
N ALA A 47 4.00 5.66 4.46
CA ALA A 47 5.06 5.29 3.52
C ALA A 47 4.59 4.34 2.41
N THR A 48 3.34 3.84 2.51
CA THR A 48 2.76 2.77 1.69
C THR A 48 1.27 3.04 1.42
N LEU A 49 0.97 4.13 0.71
CA LEU A 49 -0.40 4.61 0.47
C LEU A 49 -1.36 3.50 0.00
N GLY A 50 -0.96 2.70 -0.98
CA GLY A 50 -1.76 1.63 -1.57
C GLY A 50 -3.19 2.07 -1.91
N TYR A 51 -4.18 1.39 -1.35
CA TYR A 51 -5.60 1.75 -1.50
C TYR A 51 -6.02 2.99 -0.70
N GLY A 52 -5.17 3.48 0.20
CA GLY A 52 -5.45 4.62 1.08
C GLY A 52 -6.35 4.27 2.28
N GLY A 53 -6.42 3.00 2.62
CA GLY A 53 -7.24 2.55 3.73
C GLY A 53 -6.74 3.05 5.08
N HIS A 54 -5.46 2.83 5.38
CA HIS A 54 -4.81 3.34 6.59
C HIS A 54 -4.76 4.87 6.58
N THR A 55 -4.31 5.48 5.45
CA THR A 55 -4.32 6.95 5.29
C THR A 55 -5.66 7.56 5.65
N GLY A 56 -6.77 7.00 5.13
CA GLY A 56 -8.11 7.52 5.43
C GLY A 56 -8.47 7.44 6.91
N ARG A 57 -8.11 6.34 7.59
CA ARG A 57 -8.37 6.18 9.02
C ARG A 57 -7.50 7.07 9.90
N MET A 58 -6.25 7.33 9.49
CA MET A 58 -5.38 8.29 10.17
C MET A 58 -5.91 9.73 9.99
N LEU A 59 -6.39 10.10 8.80
CA LEU A 59 -7.01 11.40 8.54
C LEU A 59 -8.27 11.63 9.39
N GLU A 60 -9.10 10.60 9.61
CA GLU A 60 -10.25 10.66 10.53
C GLU A 60 -9.81 11.04 11.95
N ARG A 61 -8.67 10.51 12.44
CA ARG A 61 -8.12 10.83 13.77
C ARG A 61 -7.57 12.26 13.88
N LEU A 62 -7.11 12.83 12.78
CA LEU A 62 -6.63 14.22 12.74
C LEU A 62 -7.78 15.26 12.80
N GLU A 63 -9.03 14.86 12.58
CA GLU A 63 -10.21 15.74 12.64
C GLU A 63 -10.06 17.02 11.79
N SER A 64 -9.51 16.88 10.59
CA SER A 64 -9.16 18.00 9.68
C SER A 64 -8.16 19.00 10.25
N LYS A 65 -7.42 18.64 11.27
CA LYS A 65 -6.33 19.42 11.86
C LYS A 65 -5.04 18.63 11.76
N GLY A 66 -4.03 19.21 11.13
CA GLY A 66 -2.76 18.51 10.88
C GLY A 66 -2.61 18.10 9.41
N HIS A 67 -1.63 17.23 9.13
CA HIS A 67 -1.32 16.86 7.75
C HIS A 67 -0.78 15.43 7.65
N ILE A 68 -1.12 14.73 6.58
CA ILE A 68 -0.51 13.45 6.22
C ILE A 68 0.19 13.55 4.88
N TYR A 69 1.45 13.15 4.87
CA TYR A 69 2.19 12.81 3.65
C TYR A 69 1.97 11.32 3.36
N ALA A 70 1.57 10.97 2.13
CA ALA A 70 1.34 9.60 1.75
C ALA A 70 2.16 9.25 0.50
N LEU A 71 2.94 8.20 0.57
CA LEU A 71 3.89 7.81 -0.47
C LEU A 71 3.48 6.51 -1.13
N ASP A 72 3.71 6.41 -2.42
CA ASP A 72 3.67 5.15 -3.15
C ASP A 72 4.62 5.21 -4.35
N VAL A 73 5.07 4.06 -4.82
CA VAL A 73 5.82 3.92 -6.08
C VAL A 73 4.91 3.48 -7.23
N ASP A 74 3.74 2.93 -6.93
CA ASP A 74 2.76 2.44 -7.90
C ASP A 74 1.87 3.58 -8.42
N SER A 75 2.28 4.17 -9.54
CA SER A 75 1.55 5.28 -10.15
C SER A 75 0.15 4.90 -10.63
N ILE A 76 -0.12 3.63 -10.89
CA ILE A 76 -1.42 3.15 -11.40
C ILE A 76 -2.46 3.21 -10.28
N GLU A 77 -2.12 2.70 -9.10
CA GLU A 77 -3.05 2.67 -7.97
C GLU A 77 -3.11 4.03 -7.24
N MET A 78 -2.00 4.76 -7.18
CA MET A 78 -1.91 6.04 -6.50
C MET A 78 -2.94 7.07 -7.02
N GLU A 79 -3.13 7.17 -8.35
CA GLU A 79 -4.09 8.11 -8.91
C GLU A 79 -5.55 7.75 -8.59
N LYS A 80 -5.87 6.46 -8.60
CA LYS A 80 -7.19 5.97 -8.17
C LYS A 80 -7.44 6.25 -6.69
N THR A 81 -6.41 6.07 -5.88
CA THR A 81 -6.47 6.33 -4.43
C THR A 81 -6.63 7.81 -4.13
N ARG A 82 -5.91 8.68 -4.85
CA ARG A 82 -6.09 10.13 -4.76
C ARG A 82 -7.56 10.51 -4.93
N LYS A 83 -8.18 10.10 -6.04
CA LYS A 83 -9.59 10.38 -6.33
C LYS A 83 -10.54 9.85 -5.25
N ARG A 84 -10.26 8.66 -4.70
CA ARG A 84 -11.08 8.10 -3.61
C ARG A 84 -11.02 8.95 -2.34
N LEU A 85 -9.85 9.43 -1.97
CA LEU A 85 -9.64 10.24 -0.78
C LEU A 85 -10.19 11.66 -0.96
N GLU A 86 -10.01 12.26 -2.13
CA GLU A 86 -10.62 13.55 -2.49
C GLU A 86 -12.15 13.49 -2.44
N ASN A 87 -12.76 12.41 -2.96
CA ASN A 87 -14.22 12.20 -2.88
C ASN A 87 -14.75 12.02 -1.45
N LYS A 88 -13.88 11.70 -0.49
CA LYS A 88 -14.19 11.66 0.94
C LYS A 88 -13.96 13.01 1.64
N GLY A 89 -13.54 14.04 0.91
CA GLY A 89 -13.29 15.37 1.43
C GLY A 89 -11.87 15.60 1.94
N TYR A 90 -10.92 14.71 1.61
CA TYR A 90 -9.52 14.88 2.01
C TYR A 90 -8.74 15.58 0.88
N GLY A 91 -8.67 16.89 0.95
CA GLY A 91 -7.99 17.73 -0.02
C GLY A 91 -6.52 18.00 0.32
N PRO A 92 -5.84 18.81 -0.53
CA PRO A 92 -4.41 19.08 -0.41
C PRO A 92 -4.02 19.83 0.87
N GLU A 93 -4.98 20.41 1.56
CA GLU A 93 -4.79 21.12 2.84
C GLU A 93 -4.43 20.18 3.99
N ILE A 94 -4.83 18.90 3.93
CA ILE A 94 -4.60 17.89 4.97
C ILE A 94 -3.89 16.64 4.47
N LEU A 95 -3.76 16.48 3.14
CA LEU A 95 -3.17 15.29 2.52
C LEU A 95 -2.30 15.63 1.31
N THR A 96 -1.03 15.27 1.38
CA THR A 96 -0.10 15.34 0.24
C THR A 96 0.28 13.94 -0.21
N ILE A 97 -0.12 13.56 -1.43
CA ILE A 97 0.26 12.26 -2.04
C ILE A 97 1.43 12.47 -2.98
N ARG A 98 2.51 11.69 -2.80
CA ARG A 98 3.72 11.75 -3.61
C ARG A 98 4.10 10.39 -4.21
N LYS A 99 4.44 10.38 -5.51
CA LYS A 99 5.14 9.24 -6.11
C LYS A 99 6.60 9.26 -5.67
N LEU A 100 6.89 8.57 -4.58
CA LEU A 100 8.21 8.53 -3.97
C LEU A 100 8.43 7.16 -3.31
N ASN A 101 9.63 6.60 -3.48
CA ASN A 101 10.05 5.45 -2.69
C ASN A 101 10.33 5.91 -1.25
N PHE A 102 9.83 5.20 -0.27
CA PHE A 102 10.03 5.53 1.16
C PHE A 102 11.52 5.53 1.58
N ALA A 103 12.42 4.91 0.81
CA ALA A 103 13.87 5.06 1.00
C ALA A 103 14.35 6.52 0.90
N ASN A 104 13.53 7.41 0.32
CA ASN A 104 13.81 8.85 0.19
C ASN A 104 12.91 9.69 1.11
N ILE A 105 12.51 9.16 2.25
CA ILE A 105 11.68 9.85 3.25
C ILE A 105 12.29 11.16 3.74
N ASP A 106 13.61 11.28 3.67
CA ASP A 106 14.37 12.49 3.99
C ASP A 106 13.88 13.72 3.20
N GLN A 107 13.38 13.54 1.98
CA GLN A 107 12.79 14.63 1.19
C GLN A 107 11.50 15.16 1.84
N ILE A 108 10.69 14.28 2.41
CA ILE A 108 9.47 14.67 3.12
C ILE A 108 9.83 15.40 4.41
N VAL A 109 10.78 14.87 5.19
CA VAL A 109 11.19 15.49 6.46
C VAL A 109 11.80 16.89 6.24
N ARG A 110 12.52 17.12 5.14
CA ARG A 110 13.03 18.47 4.78
C ARG A 110 11.89 19.44 4.46
N GLU A 111 10.77 18.96 3.91
CA GLU A 111 9.62 19.78 3.56
C GLU A 111 8.69 20.01 4.76
N SER A 112 8.36 18.96 5.49
CA SER A 112 7.38 18.97 6.58
C SER A 112 7.96 19.40 7.93
N GLY A 113 9.26 19.26 8.11
CA GLY A 113 9.86 19.21 9.45
C GLY A 113 9.69 17.85 10.12
N PRO A 114 9.81 17.77 11.44
CA PRO A 114 9.63 16.53 12.18
C PRO A 114 8.24 15.91 11.97
N LEU A 115 8.21 14.58 11.88
CA LEU A 115 6.97 13.81 11.79
C LEU A 115 6.61 13.28 13.18
N ASP A 116 5.34 13.36 13.54
CA ASP A 116 4.83 12.86 14.83
C ASP A 116 4.62 11.34 14.78
N PHE A 117 4.23 10.82 13.62
CA PHE A 117 4.04 9.39 13.42
C PHE A 117 4.38 8.96 11.97
N VAL A 118 4.78 7.70 11.83
CA VAL A 118 5.08 7.07 10.54
C VAL A 118 4.47 5.67 10.52
N LEU A 119 3.80 5.36 9.42
CA LEU A 119 3.29 4.02 9.12
C LEU A 119 3.97 3.49 7.85
N ALA A 120 4.37 2.22 7.87
CA ALA A 120 4.79 1.47 6.70
C ALA A 120 4.16 0.07 6.74
N ASP A 121 3.15 -0.17 5.90
CA ASP A 121 2.53 -1.47 5.68
C ASP A 121 3.21 -2.13 4.48
N LEU A 122 4.32 -2.85 4.76
CA LEU A 122 5.23 -3.36 3.74
C LEU A 122 4.67 -4.63 3.09
N GLY A 123 4.71 -4.66 1.77
CA GLY A 123 4.29 -5.81 0.98
C GLY A 123 3.60 -5.42 -0.32
N VAL A 124 2.91 -6.37 -0.93
CA VAL A 124 2.10 -6.17 -2.14
C VAL A 124 0.63 -6.09 -1.77
N SER A 125 -0.11 -5.22 -2.44
CA SER A 125 -1.55 -5.08 -2.23
C SER A 125 -2.35 -6.17 -2.95
N SER A 126 -3.56 -6.46 -2.45
CA SER A 126 -4.50 -7.36 -3.13
C SER A 126 -4.81 -6.90 -4.56
N MET A 127 -4.84 -5.61 -4.82
CA MET A 127 -5.07 -5.06 -6.17
C MET A 127 -3.93 -5.39 -7.14
N GLN A 128 -2.70 -5.43 -6.65
CA GLN A 128 -1.54 -5.85 -7.44
C GLN A 128 -1.58 -7.36 -7.69
N ILE A 129 -1.93 -8.17 -6.67
CA ILE A 129 -2.05 -9.62 -6.78
C ILE A 129 -3.20 -10.02 -7.72
N ASP A 130 -4.35 -9.34 -7.62
CA ASP A 130 -5.56 -9.65 -8.40
C ASP A 130 -5.46 -9.24 -9.88
N ASN A 131 -4.50 -8.38 -10.22
CA ASN A 131 -4.28 -7.94 -11.59
C ASN A 131 -3.25 -8.85 -12.30
N PRO A 132 -3.66 -9.73 -13.22
CA PRO A 132 -2.74 -10.66 -13.88
C PRO A 132 -1.60 -9.98 -14.64
N SER A 133 -1.84 -8.76 -15.18
CA SER A 133 -0.83 -8.03 -15.93
C SER A 133 0.36 -7.55 -15.09
N ARG A 134 0.25 -7.61 -13.74
CA ARG A 134 1.32 -7.25 -12.81
C ARG A 134 2.24 -8.43 -12.46
N GLY A 135 1.80 -9.66 -12.71
CA GLY A 135 2.58 -10.87 -12.50
C GLY A 135 2.79 -11.32 -11.05
N PHE A 136 2.08 -10.74 -10.08
CA PHE A 136 2.23 -11.09 -8.66
C PHE A 136 1.52 -12.38 -8.24
N SER A 137 0.70 -12.96 -9.11
CA SER A 137 -0.06 -14.17 -8.78
C SER A 137 0.24 -15.29 -9.77
N PHE A 138 0.50 -16.50 -9.25
CA PHE A 138 0.61 -17.72 -10.05
C PHE A 138 -0.75 -18.36 -10.38
N LYS A 139 -1.87 -17.82 -9.85
CA LYS A 139 -3.22 -18.39 -10.06
C LYS A 139 -3.79 -18.07 -11.43
N LYS A 140 -3.23 -17.10 -12.13
CA LYS A 140 -3.66 -16.68 -13.47
C LYS A 140 -2.42 -16.43 -14.33
N GLU A 141 -2.53 -16.73 -15.60
CA GLU A 141 -1.47 -16.41 -16.57
C GLU A 141 -1.23 -14.90 -16.65
N GLY A 142 0.03 -14.51 -16.73
CA GLY A 142 0.46 -13.13 -16.83
C GLY A 142 1.97 -13.03 -17.04
N PRO A 143 2.50 -11.84 -17.33
CA PRO A 143 3.94 -11.62 -17.45
C PRO A 143 4.62 -11.84 -16.10
N LEU A 144 5.80 -12.41 -16.08
CA LEU A 144 6.65 -12.45 -14.89
C LEU A 144 7.36 -11.10 -14.73
N ASP A 145 6.63 -10.10 -14.25
CA ASP A 145 7.11 -8.73 -14.11
C ASP A 145 7.57 -8.43 -12.68
N LEU A 146 6.67 -8.48 -11.70
CA LEU A 146 6.88 -8.27 -10.25
C LEU A 146 7.34 -6.86 -9.86
N ARG A 147 7.40 -5.88 -10.77
CA ARG A 147 7.76 -4.51 -10.42
C ARG A 147 6.60 -3.79 -9.73
N LEU A 148 6.86 -3.18 -8.58
CA LEU A 148 5.91 -2.27 -7.94
C LEU A 148 5.74 -0.98 -8.76
N ASP A 149 6.84 -0.39 -9.25
CA ASP A 149 6.82 0.68 -10.25
C ASP A 149 7.10 0.09 -11.64
N PRO A 150 6.08 -0.12 -12.49
CA PRO A 150 6.25 -0.74 -13.81
C PRO A 150 7.06 0.13 -14.79
N LEU A 151 7.33 1.38 -14.42
CA LEU A 151 8.10 2.32 -15.24
C LEU A 151 9.59 2.32 -14.89
N LYS A 152 10.03 1.57 -13.86
CA LYS A 152 11.42 1.55 -13.39
C LYS A 152 11.96 0.13 -13.25
N GLY A 153 13.26 -0.01 -13.54
CA GLY A 153 13.96 -1.29 -13.45
C GLY A 153 13.56 -2.28 -14.54
N GLU A 154 14.08 -3.48 -14.45
CA GLU A 154 13.78 -4.57 -15.37
C GLU A 154 12.73 -5.55 -14.77
N PRO A 155 11.89 -6.18 -15.60
CA PRO A 155 10.99 -7.24 -15.15
C PRO A 155 11.77 -8.44 -14.62
N ALA A 156 11.15 -9.19 -13.70
CA ALA A 156 11.76 -10.41 -13.16
C ALA A 156 12.13 -11.43 -14.26
N SER A 157 11.32 -11.52 -15.31
CA SER A 157 11.61 -12.37 -16.47
C SER A 157 12.92 -12.03 -17.19
N GLU A 158 13.26 -10.74 -17.31
CA GLU A 158 14.52 -10.32 -17.94
C GLU A 158 15.71 -10.56 -16.99
N ARG A 159 15.53 -10.22 -15.70
CA ARG A 159 16.55 -10.48 -14.70
C ARG A 159 16.94 -11.97 -14.63
N LEU A 160 15.95 -12.87 -14.65
CA LEU A 160 16.20 -14.33 -14.61
C LEU A 160 16.95 -14.84 -15.82
N LYS A 161 16.77 -14.25 -17.00
CA LYS A 161 17.54 -14.64 -18.22
C LYS A 161 19.03 -14.33 -18.12
N GLY A 162 19.38 -13.33 -17.33
CA GLY A 162 20.77 -12.91 -17.15
C GLY A 162 21.52 -13.66 -16.04
N LEU A 163 20.85 -14.50 -15.24
CA LEU A 163 21.47 -15.24 -14.14
C LEU A 163 22.14 -16.52 -14.63
N THR A 164 23.29 -16.83 -14.06
CA THR A 164 23.88 -18.16 -14.13
C THR A 164 23.08 -19.14 -13.27
N ARG A 165 23.31 -20.44 -13.47
CA ARG A 165 22.67 -21.48 -12.65
C ARG A 165 23.01 -21.33 -11.17
N GLU A 166 24.27 -21.03 -10.87
CA GLU A 166 24.79 -20.85 -9.51
C GLU A 166 24.14 -19.64 -8.82
N GLU A 167 24.01 -18.50 -9.52
CA GLU A 167 23.36 -17.31 -9.00
C GLU A 167 21.87 -17.55 -8.76
N LEU A 168 21.18 -18.22 -9.68
CA LEU A 168 19.77 -18.57 -9.51
C LEU A 168 19.56 -19.50 -8.32
N THR A 169 20.42 -20.53 -8.18
CA THR A 169 20.35 -21.46 -7.04
C THR A 169 20.57 -20.72 -5.73
N GLY A 170 21.60 -19.86 -5.64
CA GLY A 170 21.87 -19.07 -4.46
C GLY A 170 20.69 -18.17 -4.10
N MET A 171 20.11 -17.47 -5.09
CA MET A 171 18.96 -16.61 -4.89
C MET A 171 17.72 -17.36 -4.35
N LEU A 172 17.43 -18.56 -4.85
CA LEU A 172 16.31 -19.38 -4.42
C LEU A 172 16.51 -19.90 -2.98
N ILE A 173 17.73 -20.36 -2.66
CA ILE A 173 18.05 -20.82 -1.31
C ILE A 173 17.97 -19.67 -0.30
N GLU A 174 18.58 -18.52 -0.61
CA GLU A 174 18.71 -17.39 0.34
C GLU A 174 17.39 -16.62 0.53
N ASN A 175 16.54 -16.54 -0.50
CA ASN A 175 15.36 -15.68 -0.46
C ASN A 175 14.01 -16.44 -0.47
N SER A 176 14.01 -17.74 -0.70
CA SER A 176 12.78 -18.52 -0.80
C SER A 176 12.81 -19.80 0.04
N ASP A 177 13.88 -20.02 0.82
CA ASP A 177 14.09 -21.25 1.61
C ASP A 177 13.95 -22.54 0.78
N GLU A 178 14.26 -22.46 -0.53
CA GLU A 178 14.18 -23.62 -1.43
C GLU A 178 15.46 -24.45 -1.27
N PRO A 179 15.37 -25.66 -0.71
CA PRO A 179 16.56 -26.44 -0.36
C PRO A 179 17.08 -27.33 -1.51
N TYR A 180 16.40 -27.37 -2.69
CA TYR A 180 16.70 -28.32 -3.76
C TYR A 180 16.94 -27.66 -5.12
#